data_9fff387640824343803e418f205331e4
#
_entry.id   9fff387640824343803e418f205331e4
#
_cell.length_a   1.000
_cell.length_b   1.000
_cell.length_c   1.000
_cell.angle_alpha   90.00
_cell.angle_beta   90.00
_cell.angle_gamma   90.00
#
_symmetry.space_group_name_H-M   'P 1'
#
loop_
_entity.id
_entity.type
_entity.pdbx_description
1 polymer ?
#
loop_
_entity_poly.entity_id
_entity_poly.type
_entity_poly.pdbx_seq_one_letter_code
_entity_poly.pdbx_strand_id
1 'polypeptide(L)'
;MLFRSLRILLGYTTRERLNTFVHDIIENSLGRDHIEMSGEIFEALMNLRSLMFQNVYMHPEAKKEEQKAIRMLTKLYEYYIDNPEQMSREYQELIKRGEPVSQAVCDYLSGMTDQYSMEKFRQIYIPKS
;
A
#
# COMPACT_ATOMS: atom_id res chain seq x y z
N MET A 1 -23.67 -11.58 12.22
CA MET A 1 -24.28 -10.45 12.92
C MET A 1 -23.41 -9.17 12.87
N LEU A 2 -22.17 -9.22 13.24
CA LEU A 2 -21.26 -8.05 13.33
C LEU A 2 -21.16 -7.22 12.02
N PHE A 3 -21.01 -7.87 10.87
CA PHE A 3 -20.88 -7.17 9.57
C PHE A 3 -22.14 -6.37 9.17
N ARG A 4 -23.33 -6.84 9.59
CA ARG A 4 -24.59 -6.15 9.32
C ARG A 4 -24.73 -4.88 10.16
N SER A 5 -24.35 -4.92 11.44
CA SER A 5 -24.39 -3.76 12.34
C SER A 5 -23.38 -2.69 11.91
N LEU A 6 -22.16 -3.09 11.49
CA LEU A 6 -21.16 -2.16 10.97
C LEU A 6 -21.64 -1.43 9.68
N ARG A 7 -22.36 -2.13 8.80
CA ARG A 7 -22.92 -1.50 7.59
C ARG A 7 -24.02 -0.49 7.90
N ILE A 8 -24.82 -0.75 8.93
CA ILE A 8 -25.88 0.18 9.35
C ILE A 8 -25.27 1.47 9.91
N LEU A 9 -24.24 1.33 10.75
CA LEU A 9 -23.58 2.46 11.42
C LEU A 9 -22.67 3.25 10.48
N LEU A 10 -21.83 2.57 9.72
CA LEU A 10 -20.79 3.20 8.91
C LEU A 10 -21.23 3.52 7.47
N GLY A 11 -22.24 2.83 6.94
CA GLY A 11 -22.67 2.94 5.55
C GLY A 11 -22.44 1.68 4.73
N TYR A 12 -23.17 1.55 3.65
CA TYR A 12 -23.19 0.37 2.78
C TYR A 12 -22.12 0.40 1.69
N THR A 13 -21.74 1.59 1.26
CA THR A 13 -20.73 1.81 0.22
C THR A 13 -19.43 2.35 0.82
N THR A 14 -18.32 2.25 0.08
CA THR A 14 -17.04 2.86 0.49
C THR A 14 -17.18 4.37 0.65
N ARG A 15 -17.94 5.03 -0.26
CA ARG A 15 -18.19 6.46 -0.20
C ARG A 15 -18.94 6.86 1.07
N GLU A 16 -19.99 6.14 1.44
CA GLU A 16 -20.75 6.40 2.66
C GLU A 16 -19.87 6.23 3.90
N ARG A 17 -19.08 5.17 3.97
CA ARG A 17 -18.16 4.92 5.10
C ARG A 17 -17.13 6.03 5.26
N LEU A 18 -16.49 6.43 4.15
CA LEU A 18 -15.54 7.55 4.19
C LEU A 18 -16.21 8.84 4.65
N ASN A 19 -17.41 9.12 4.15
CA ASN A 19 -18.18 10.29 4.56
C ASN A 19 -18.49 10.26 6.07
N THR A 20 -18.94 9.11 6.61
CA THR A 20 -19.18 8.93 8.05
C THR A 20 -17.92 9.21 8.87
N PHE A 21 -16.77 8.65 8.49
CA PHE A 21 -15.51 8.89 9.20
C PHE A 21 -15.07 10.34 9.17
N VAL A 22 -15.14 10.98 7.99
CA VAL A 22 -14.73 12.39 7.83
C VAL A 22 -15.62 13.32 8.65
N HIS A 23 -16.93 13.15 8.58
CA HIS A 23 -17.86 13.97 9.35
C HIS A 23 -17.67 13.77 10.85
N ASP A 24 -17.57 12.54 11.32
CA ASP A 24 -17.37 12.23 12.75
C ASP A 24 -16.08 12.88 13.29
N ILE A 25 -14.96 12.78 12.55
CA ILE A 25 -13.69 13.41 12.95
C ILE A 25 -13.84 14.94 12.99
N ILE A 26 -14.47 15.54 11.99
CA ILE A 26 -14.66 17.00 11.95
C ILE A 26 -15.52 17.47 13.13
N GLU A 27 -16.67 16.83 13.35
CA GLU A 27 -17.60 17.19 14.43
C GLU A 27 -16.98 17.06 15.82
N ASN A 28 -16.20 15.99 16.05
CA ASN A 28 -15.57 15.74 17.35
C ASN A 28 -14.28 16.54 17.57
N SER A 29 -13.63 17.04 16.51
CA SER A 29 -12.38 17.81 16.62
C SER A 29 -12.60 19.32 16.57
N LEU A 30 -13.75 19.80 16.09
CA LEU A 30 -13.98 21.21 15.89
C LEU A 30 -13.94 22.00 17.23
N GLY A 31 -13.07 23.01 17.30
CA GLY A 31 -12.91 23.82 18.51
C GLY A 31 -12.05 23.17 19.60
N ARG A 32 -11.40 22.04 19.32
CA ARG A 32 -10.44 21.35 20.21
C ARG A 32 -9.00 21.54 19.71
N ASP A 33 -8.05 21.30 20.57
CA ASP A 33 -6.61 21.34 20.29
C ASP A 33 -6.03 20.01 19.78
N HIS A 34 -6.87 19.01 19.60
CA HIS A 34 -6.51 17.67 19.13
C HIS A 34 -7.55 17.13 18.16
N ILE A 35 -7.14 16.13 17.40
CA ILE A 35 -8.03 15.40 16.47
C ILE A 35 -8.60 14.20 17.22
N GLU A 36 -9.93 14.06 17.19
CA GLU A 36 -10.64 13.01 17.89
C GLU A 36 -11.75 12.41 17.00
N MET A 37 -12.02 11.14 17.17
CA MET A 37 -13.16 10.42 16.62
C MET A 37 -14.07 9.99 17.78
N SER A 38 -15.39 9.96 17.57
CA SER A 38 -16.32 9.43 18.58
C SER A 38 -15.98 7.98 18.92
N GLY A 39 -16.18 7.59 20.18
CA GLY A 39 -15.88 6.23 20.63
C GLY A 39 -16.64 5.16 19.85
N GLU A 40 -17.91 5.41 19.49
CA GLU A 40 -18.75 4.51 18.71
C GLU A 40 -18.20 4.27 17.29
N ILE A 41 -17.84 5.32 16.60
CA ILE A 41 -17.29 5.23 15.22
C ILE A 41 -15.88 4.65 15.24
N PHE A 42 -15.06 4.99 16.24
CA PHE A 42 -13.74 4.41 16.41
C PHE A 42 -13.80 2.89 16.66
N GLU A 43 -14.68 2.43 17.54
CA GLU A 43 -14.88 1.00 17.80
C GLU A 43 -15.36 0.27 16.53
N ALA A 44 -16.30 0.86 15.81
CA ALA A 44 -16.78 0.32 14.54
C ALA A 44 -15.68 0.23 13.48
N LEU A 45 -14.81 1.24 13.39
CA LEU A 45 -13.63 1.25 12.50
C LEU A 45 -12.66 0.12 12.86
N MET A 46 -12.36 -0.06 14.16
CA MET A 46 -11.47 -1.14 14.61
C MET A 46 -12.05 -2.52 14.34
N ASN A 47 -13.36 -2.69 14.53
CA ASN A 47 -14.06 -3.93 14.21
C ASN A 47 -14.06 -4.22 12.70
N LEU A 48 -14.30 -3.20 11.87
CA LEU A 48 -14.22 -3.32 10.41
C LEU A 48 -12.79 -3.69 9.97
N ARG A 49 -11.77 -3.03 10.52
CA ARG A 49 -10.36 -3.35 10.26
C ARG A 49 -10.04 -4.81 10.61
N SER A 50 -10.46 -5.28 11.77
CA SER A 50 -10.23 -6.66 12.20
C SER A 50 -10.89 -7.67 11.27
N LEU A 51 -12.13 -7.41 10.84
CA LEU A 51 -12.84 -8.25 9.87
C LEU A 51 -12.13 -8.29 8.52
N MET A 52 -11.66 -7.14 8.02
CA MET A 52 -10.90 -7.07 6.76
C MET A 52 -9.58 -7.83 6.88
N PHE A 53 -8.87 -7.69 7.99
CA PHE A 53 -7.62 -8.41 8.23
C PHE A 53 -7.84 -9.92 8.20
N GLN A 54 -8.82 -10.42 8.93
CA GLN A 54 -9.08 -11.86 9.04
C GLN A 54 -9.59 -12.48 7.74
N ASN A 55 -10.47 -11.80 7.01
CA ASN A 55 -11.20 -12.40 5.91
C ASN A 55 -10.65 -12.04 4.52
N VAL A 56 -9.88 -10.97 4.40
CA VAL A 56 -9.34 -10.49 3.11
C VAL A 56 -7.82 -10.62 3.08
N TYR A 57 -7.12 -9.94 3.99
CA TYR A 57 -5.66 -9.87 3.93
C TYR A 57 -4.97 -11.17 4.35
N MET A 58 -5.56 -11.94 5.26
CA MET A 58 -5.02 -13.24 5.70
C MET A 58 -5.52 -14.43 4.87
N HIS A 59 -6.29 -14.17 3.81
CA HIS A 59 -6.79 -15.24 2.95
C HIS A 59 -5.62 -15.96 2.24
N PRO A 60 -5.62 -17.32 2.20
CA PRO A 60 -4.49 -18.09 1.63
C PRO A 60 -4.16 -17.75 0.16
N GLU A 61 -5.16 -17.39 -0.65
CA GLU A 61 -4.94 -16.98 -2.04
C GLU A 61 -4.22 -15.62 -2.12
N ALA A 62 -4.61 -14.65 -1.28
CA ALA A 62 -3.93 -13.37 -1.19
C ALA A 62 -2.46 -13.54 -0.76
N LYS A 63 -2.19 -14.45 0.17
CA LYS A 63 -0.81 -14.79 0.61
C LYS A 63 0.04 -15.42 -0.49
N LYS A 64 -0.53 -16.22 -1.36
CA LYS A 64 0.22 -16.78 -2.52
C LYS A 64 0.62 -15.69 -3.51
N GLU A 65 -0.27 -14.75 -3.81
CA GLU A 65 0.03 -13.62 -4.71
C GLU A 65 1.05 -12.67 -4.09
N GLU A 66 0.94 -12.39 -2.77
CA GLU A 66 1.92 -11.60 -2.02
C GLU A 66 3.34 -12.21 -2.13
N GLN A 67 3.47 -13.53 -1.97
CA GLN A 67 4.76 -14.20 -2.12
C GLN A 67 5.35 -14.10 -3.53
N LYS A 68 4.50 -14.14 -4.56
CA LYS A 68 4.94 -13.90 -5.94
C LYS A 68 5.45 -12.48 -6.12
N ALA A 69 4.72 -11.49 -5.58
CA ALA A 69 5.12 -10.09 -5.64
C ALA A 69 6.45 -9.85 -4.92
N ILE A 70 6.64 -10.43 -3.72
CA ILE A 70 7.91 -10.36 -2.99
C ILE A 70 9.05 -10.91 -3.82
N ARG A 71 8.90 -12.11 -4.41
CA ARG A 71 9.94 -12.71 -5.26
C ARG A 71 10.26 -11.86 -6.48
N MET A 72 9.23 -11.28 -7.11
CA MET A 72 9.40 -10.39 -8.24
C MET A 72 10.19 -9.14 -7.86
N LEU A 73 9.80 -8.47 -6.77
CA LEU A 73 10.48 -7.27 -6.28
C LEU A 73 11.91 -7.56 -5.84
N THR A 74 12.15 -8.70 -5.17
CA THR A 74 13.51 -9.12 -4.80
C THR A 74 14.39 -9.27 -6.04
N LYS A 75 13.89 -9.90 -7.10
CA LYS A 75 14.63 -10.05 -8.35
C LYS A 75 14.88 -8.72 -9.07
N LEU A 76 13.93 -7.80 -9.05
CA LEU A 76 14.14 -6.46 -9.58
C LEU A 76 15.18 -5.69 -8.76
N TYR A 77 15.13 -5.81 -7.42
CA TYR A 77 16.11 -5.19 -6.54
C TYR A 77 17.53 -5.70 -6.83
N GLU A 78 17.73 -7.02 -6.85
CA GLU A 78 19.02 -7.64 -7.20
C GLU A 78 19.53 -7.14 -8.56
N TYR A 79 18.66 -7.11 -9.57
CA TYR A 79 19.01 -6.62 -10.90
C TYR A 79 19.49 -5.17 -10.91
N TYR A 80 18.79 -4.26 -10.24
CA TYR A 80 19.17 -2.84 -10.23
C TYR A 80 20.35 -2.54 -9.29
N ILE A 81 20.62 -3.38 -8.29
CA ILE A 81 21.87 -3.31 -7.53
C ILE A 81 23.07 -3.61 -8.44
N ASP A 82 22.95 -4.65 -9.25
CA ASP A 82 24.02 -5.08 -10.16
C ASP A 82 24.14 -4.18 -11.42
N ASN A 83 23.05 -3.51 -11.79
CA ASN A 83 22.95 -2.69 -13.00
C ASN A 83 22.31 -1.31 -12.71
N PRO A 84 22.93 -0.47 -11.88
CA PRO A 84 22.35 0.82 -11.48
C PRO A 84 22.19 1.79 -12.66
N GLU A 85 22.94 1.63 -13.73
CA GLU A 85 22.83 2.42 -14.97
C GLU A 85 21.54 2.15 -15.76
N GLN A 86 20.79 1.09 -15.42
CA GLN A 86 19.50 0.76 -16.03
C GLN A 86 18.31 1.47 -15.34
N MET A 87 18.54 2.14 -14.22
CA MET A 87 17.54 2.99 -13.60
C MET A 87 17.32 4.28 -14.40
N SER A 88 16.26 5.04 -14.08
CA SER A 88 16.05 6.35 -14.67
C SER A 88 17.17 7.31 -14.27
N ARG A 89 17.41 8.30 -15.14
CA ARG A 89 18.52 9.27 -15.01
C ARG A 89 18.51 9.97 -13.65
N GLU A 90 17.34 10.23 -13.10
CA GLU A 90 17.17 10.87 -11.81
C GLU A 90 17.88 10.09 -10.69
N TYR A 91 17.66 8.77 -10.60
CA TYR A 91 18.30 7.93 -9.58
C TYR A 91 19.79 7.70 -9.82
N GLN A 92 20.22 7.66 -11.08
CA GLN A 92 21.65 7.65 -11.41
C GLN A 92 22.36 8.92 -10.91
N GLU A 93 21.71 10.09 -11.03
CA GLU A 93 22.26 11.35 -10.52
C GLU A 93 22.32 11.40 -8.99
N LEU A 94 21.37 10.79 -8.28
CA LEU A 94 21.44 10.64 -6.82
C LEU A 94 22.67 9.84 -6.39
N ILE A 95 22.94 8.72 -7.06
CA ILE A 95 24.12 7.88 -6.78
C ILE A 95 25.41 8.68 -7.05
N LYS A 96 25.50 9.45 -8.14
CA LYS A 96 26.67 10.31 -8.43
C LYS A 96 26.90 11.39 -7.37
N ARG A 97 25.84 11.82 -6.68
CA ARG A 97 25.91 12.78 -5.56
C ARG A 97 26.28 12.13 -4.24
N GLY A 98 26.48 10.81 -4.21
CA GLY A 98 26.91 10.06 -3.03
C GLY A 98 25.80 9.27 -2.32
N GLU A 99 24.59 9.20 -2.89
CA GLU A 99 23.53 8.34 -2.33
C GLU A 99 23.95 6.86 -2.49
N PRO A 100 23.80 6.02 -1.43
CA PRO A 100 24.08 4.60 -1.54
C PRO A 100 23.23 3.95 -2.63
N VAL A 101 23.83 3.09 -3.46
CA VAL A 101 23.11 2.38 -4.54
C VAL A 101 21.88 1.64 -4.00
N SER A 102 22.01 0.98 -2.84
CA SER A 102 20.92 0.26 -2.19
C SER A 102 19.72 1.15 -1.86
N GLN A 103 19.97 2.39 -1.40
CA GLN A 103 18.91 3.35 -1.11
C GLN A 103 18.25 3.84 -2.39
N ALA A 104 19.04 4.23 -3.39
CA ALA A 104 18.52 4.68 -4.68
C ALA A 104 17.67 3.61 -5.37
N VAL A 105 18.05 2.34 -5.27
CA VAL A 105 17.26 1.21 -5.79
C VAL A 105 15.96 1.02 -5.01
N CYS A 106 15.99 1.10 -3.67
CA CYS A 106 14.77 1.07 -2.86
C CYS A 106 13.79 2.17 -3.25
N ASP A 107 14.28 3.40 -3.39
CA ASP A 107 13.47 4.56 -3.75
C ASP A 107 12.90 4.41 -5.16
N TYR A 108 13.71 3.92 -6.11
CA TYR A 108 13.27 3.65 -7.47
C TYR A 108 12.15 2.61 -7.53
N LEU A 109 12.30 1.48 -6.84
CA LEU A 109 11.28 0.42 -6.79
C LEU A 109 10.02 0.87 -6.05
N SER A 110 10.14 1.60 -4.95
CA SER A 110 8.99 2.09 -4.18
C SER A 110 8.15 3.11 -4.95
N GLY A 111 8.74 3.82 -5.90
CA GLY A 111 8.04 4.73 -6.82
C GLY A 111 7.33 4.05 -7.98
N MET A 112 7.50 2.74 -8.16
CA MET A 112 6.83 2.00 -9.24
C MET A 112 5.38 1.67 -8.88
N THR A 113 4.48 1.76 -9.88
CA THR A 113 3.17 1.11 -9.77
C THR A 113 3.31 -0.41 -9.94
N ASP A 114 2.35 -1.18 -9.45
CA ASP A 114 2.34 -2.64 -9.59
C ASP A 114 2.45 -3.07 -11.06
N GLN A 115 1.72 -2.40 -11.94
CA GLN A 115 1.73 -2.68 -13.36
C GLN A 115 3.11 -2.39 -13.99
N TYR A 116 3.75 -1.30 -13.61
CA TYR A 116 5.07 -0.93 -14.12
C TYR A 116 6.15 -1.92 -13.65
N SER A 117 6.12 -2.32 -12.38
CA SER A 117 7.06 -3.31 -11.85
C SER A 117 6.91 -4.67 -12.52
N MET A 118 5.67 -5.14 -12.79
CA MET A 118 5.43 -6.36 -13.55
C MET A 118 5.95 -6.28 -14.99
N GLU A 119 5.76 -5.14 -15.64
CA GLU A 119 6.26 -4.93 -17.01
C GLU A 119 7.80 -4.92 -17.05
N LYS A 120 8.45 -4.25 -16.08
CA LYS A 120 9.92 -4.26 -15.96
C LYS A 120 10.44 -5.66 -15.70
N PHE A 121 9.80 -6.42 -14.83
CA PHE A 121 10.16 -7.81 -14.58
C PHE A 121 10.08 -8.67 -15.85
N ARG A 122 9.00 -8.52 -16.63
CA ARG A 122 8.86 -9.21 -17.92
C ARG A 122 9.97 -8.85 -18.90
N GLN A 123 10.28 -7.55 -19.02
CA GLN A 123 11.32 -7.07 -19.94
C GLN A 123 12.71 -7.62 -19.61
N ILE A 124 13.01 -7.82 -18.31
CA ILE A 124 14.31 -8.26 -17.82
C ILE A 124 14.44 -9.78 -17.83
N TYR A 125 13.41 -10.49 -17.38
CA TYR A 125 13.51 -11.91 -17.06
C TYR A 125 12.76 -12.84 -18.01
N ILE A 126 11.87 -12.31 -18.85
CA ILE A 126 11.09 -13.14 -19.78
C ILE A 126 11.56 -12.87 -21.22
N PRO A 127 12.03 -13.89 -21.94
CA PRO A 127 12.42 -13.75 -23.34
C PRO A 127 11.27 -13.22 -24.20
N LYS A 128 11.59 -12.35 -25.15
CA LYS A 128 10.63 -11.91 -26.16
C LYS A 128 10.38 -13.06 -27.11
N SER A 129 9.10 -13.41 -27.31
CA SER A 129 8.65 -14.35 -28.35
C SER A 129 8.65 -13.70 -29.71
#